data_9de7d6118e3e82b9a7de4f7caa4f3edc
#
_entry.id   9de7d6118e3e82b9a7de4f7caa4f3edc
#
_cell.length_a   1.000
_cell.length_b   1.000
_cell.length_c   1.000
_cell.angle_alpha   90.00
_cell.angle_beta   90.00
_cell.angle_gamma   90.00
#
_symmetry.space_group_name_H-M   'P 1'
#
loop_
_entity.id
_entity.type
_entity.pdbx_description
1 polymer ?
#
loop_
_entity_poly.entity_id
_entity_poly.type
_entity_poly.pdbx_seq_one_letter_code
_entity_poly.pdbx_strand_id
1 'polypeptide(L)'
;MSELGTVTSKAGRARRKAARPSFWLTVLSLTAFAALIALGVWQIERRAWKLALIDRVEQRVHAPAQPIPSPASWPAVSAASDEYRHVTVAGRFLHDRETLVQAVTEEGPGYWVLTPLKRDDGTQVLINRGFVPPERREASTRRNGNPDSEVEITGLLRMTEPKGGFLRNNVPQHNRWYSRDVAAIAAARGLHDVAPFFVDADAGSQTAQGPIEGPIGGLTVIRFPNNHLIYALTWFALAFMLAGKLFVTFGGGLFRRGRFVHEPAGGSDAAARRTGSDAGTIVEQT
;
A
#
# COMPACT_ATOMS: atom_id res chain seq x y z
N MET A 1 -57.30 -66.43 -5.25
CA MET A 1 -56.76 -66.32 -3.87
C MET A 1 -55.28 -66.11 -4.01
N SER A 2 -54.87 -64.88 -3.88
CA SER A 2 -53.47 -64.49 -4.01
C SER A 2 -53.17 -63.52 -2.87
N GLU A 3 -52.36 -63.98 -1.94
CA GLU A 3 -51.87 -63.09 -0.89
C GLU A 3 -50.74 -62.25 -1.39
N LEU A 4 -50.86 -60.90 -1.28
CA LEU A 4 -49.80 -59.94 -1.50
C LEU A 4 -49.03 -59.79 -0.19
N GLY A 5 -47.83 -60.31 -0.17
CA GLY A 5 -46.86 -60.03 0.90
C GLY A 5 -46.28 -58.68 0.83
N THR A 6 -46.55 -57.85 1.83
CA THR A 6 -45.99 -56.50 1.97
C THR A 6 -44.57 -56.59 2.50
N VAL A 7 -43.57 -56.27 1.65
CA VAL A 7 -42.18 -56.18 2.01
C VAL A 7 -41.90 -54.80 2.61
N THR A 8 -41.86 -54.66 3.89
CA THR A 8 -41.41 -53.44 4.57
C THR A 8 -39.88 -53.39 4.56
N SER A 9 -39.31 -52.58 3.66
CA SER A 9 -37.89 -52.26 3.64
C SER A 9 -37.53 -51.32 4.79
N LYS A 10 -36.86 -51.84 5.82
CA LYS A 10 -36.19 -51.09 6.85
C LYS A 10 -34.90 -50.50 6.26
N ALA A 11 -34.95 -49.27 5.70
CA ALA A 11 -33.78 -48.51 5.37
C ALA A 11 -33.03 -48.08 6.65
N GLY A 12 -32.05 -48.86 7.03
CA GLY A 12 -31.12 -48.54 8.10
C GLY A 12 -30.30 -47.34 7.77
N ARG A 13 -30.63 -46.17 8.34
CA ARG A 13 -29.84 -44.95 8.26
C ARG A 13 -28.52 -45.17 8.98
N ALA A 14 -27.48 -45.55 8.24
CA ALA A 14 -26.12 -45.70 8.76
C ALA A 14 -25.67 -44.33 9.32
N ARG A 15 -25.64 -44.22 10.61
CA ARG A 15 -25.17 -43.05 11.38
C ARG A 15 -23.67 -42.97 11.18
N ARG A 16 -23.22 -42.12 10.22
CA ARG A 16 -21.81 -41.80 10.02
C ARG A 16 -21.24 -41.27 11.35
N LYS A 17 -20.38 -42.06 11.98
CA LYS A 17 -19.59 -41.62 13.14
C LYS A 17 -18.70 -40.48 12.64
N ALA A 18 -18.89 -39.27 13.15
CA ALA A 18 -17.98 -38.15 12.90
C ALA A 18 -16.58 -38.55 13.36
N ALA A 19 -15.66 -38.69 12.41
CA ALA A 19 -14.26 -39.01 12.73
C ALA A 19 -13.69 -37.88 13.60
N ARG A 20 -13.05 -38.19 14.70
CA ARG A 20 -12.33 -37.22 15.52
C ARG A 20 -11.18 -36.69 14.68
N PRO A 21 -10.98 -35.36 14.59
CA PRO A 21 -9.85 -34.81 13.87
C PRO A 21 -8.54 -35.33 14.49
N SER A 22 -7.58 -35.64 13.63
CA SER A 22 -6.24 -36.03 14.07
C SER A 22 -5.61 -34.90 14.90
N PHE A 23 -4.93 -35.26 15.99
CA PHE A 23 -4.18 -34.29 16.82
C PHE A 23 -3.31 -33.35 15.97
N TRP A 24 -2.59 -33.87 14.99
CA TRP A 24 -1.74 -33.10 14.08
C TRP A 24 -2.51 -32.11 13.23
N LEU A 25 -3.71 -32.45 12.74
CA LEU A 25 -4.57 -31.54 12.00
C LEU A 25 -5.07 -30.39 12.88
N THR A 26 -5.33 -30.65 14.15
CA THR A 26 -5.74 -29.63 15.12
C THR A 26 -4.59 -28.64 15.37
N VAL A 27 -3.39 -29.19 15.67
CA VAL A 27 -2.19 -28.34 15.87
C VAL A 27 -1.90 -27.48 14.62
N LEU A 28 -1.92 -28.09 13.43
CA LEU A 28 -1.71 -27.39 12.18
C LEU A 28 -2.75 -26.26 11.98
N SER A 29 -4.02 -26.53 12.25
CA SER A 29 -5.10 -25.54 12.09
C SER A 29 -4.97 -24.39 13.08
N LEU A 30 -4.57 -24.65 14.32
CA LEU A 30 -4.33 -23.60 15.32
C LEU A 30 -3.10 -22.74 14.96
N THR A 31 -2.03 -23.38 14.48
CA THR A 31 -0.84 -22.67 14.00
C THR A 31 -1.19 -21.80 12.79
N ALA A 32 -1.95 -22.33 11.84
CA ALA A 32 -2.41 -21.56 10.68
C ALA A 32 -3.30 -20.37 11.12
N PHE A 33 -4.21 -20.58 12.06
CA PHE A 33 -5.05 -19.51 12.62
C PHE A 33 -4.19 -18.40 13.25
N ALA A 34 -3.23 -18.77 14.11
CA ALA A 34 -2.33 -17.81 14.74
C ALA A 34 -1.49 -17.04 13.71
N ALA A 35 -1.01 -17.72 12.66
CA ALA A 35 -0.28 -17.09 11.58
C ALA A 35 -1.14 -16.09 10.79
N LEU A 36 -2.39 -16.43 10.49
CA LEU A 36 -3.33 -15.52 9.79
C LEU A 36 -3.61 -14.25 10.61
N ILE A 37 -3.81 -14.39 11.92
CA ILE A 37 -3.99 -13.26 12.84
C ILE A 37 -2.72 -12.39 12.87
N ALA A 38 -1.55 -13.01 13.03
CA ALA A 38 -0.28 -12.30 13.06
C ALA A 38 -0.03 -11.51 11.75
N LEU A 39 -0.33 -12.09 10.59
CA LEU A 39 -0.25 -11.42 9.29
C LEU A 39 -1.25 -10.25 9.19
N GLY A 40 -2.46 -10.42 9.69
CA GLY A 40 -3.45 -9.35 9.75
C GLY A 40 -2.98 -8.16 10.59
N VAL A 41 -2.47 -8.42 11.80
CA VAL A 41 -1.93 -7.40 12.70
C VAL A 41 -0.73 -6.70 12.06
N TRP A 42 0.22 -7.47 11.53
CA TRP A 42 1.39 -6.91 10.82
C TRP A 42 0.99 -5.97 9.67
N GLN A 43 -0.06 -6.30 8.91
CA GLN A 43 -0.56 -5.43 7.84
C GLN A 43 -1.11 -4.10 8.38
N ILE A 44 -1.78 -4.13 9.54
CA ILE A 44 -2.28 -2.90 10.18
C ILE A 44 -1.12 -2.02 10.64
N GLU A 45 -0.10 -2.59 11.30
CA GLU A 45 1.09 -1.87 11.74
C GLU A 45 1.86 -1.29 10.55
N ARG A 46 2.01 -2.07 9.48
CA ARG A 46 2.66 -1.62 8.26
C ARG A 46 1.90 -0.48 7.58
N ARG A 47 0.57 -0.54 7.60
CA ARG A 47 -0.27 0.57 7.12
C ARG A 47 -0.06 1.84 7.93
N ALA A 48 -0.06 1.75 9.25
CA ALA A 48 0.16 2.90 10.13
C ALA A 48 1.52 3.56 9.88
N TRP A 49 2.58 2.76 9.79
CA TRP A 49 3.92 3.24 9.45
C TRP A 49 3.94 3.96 8.09
N LYS A 50 3.28 3.38 7.08
CA LYS A 50 3.24 3.96 5.73
C LYS A 50 2.44 5.25 5.68
N LEU A 51 1.32 5.35 6.40
CA LEU A 51 0.55 6.58 6.50
C LEU A 51 1.36 7.70 7.16
N ALA A 52 2.11 7.41 8.22
CA ALA A 52 2.99 8.37 8.85
C ALA A 52 4.15 8.84 7.94
N LEU A 53 4.61 7.97 7.01
CA LEU A 53 5.57 8.36 5.99
C LEU A 53 4.94 9.30 4.95
N ILE A 54 3.74 8.95 4.46
CA ILE A 54 2.99 9.77 3.50
C ILE A 54 2.74 11.17 4.09
N ASP A 55 2.26 11.23 5.32
CA ASP A 55 1.96 12.48 6.01
C ASP A 55 3.20 13.40 6.14
N ARG A 56 4.36 12.84 6.47
CA ARG A 56 5.62 13.58 6.50
C ARG A 56 6.03 14.12 5.13
N VAL A 57 5.81 13.36 4.06
CA VAL A 57 6.11 13.82 2.70
C VAL A 57 5.14 14.93 2.29
N GLU A 58 3.85 14.76 2.53
CA GLU A 58 2.81 15.76 2.28
C GLU A 58 3.11 17.09 2.99
N GLN A 59 3.50 17.02 4.28
CA GLN A 59 3.90 18.22 5.02
C GLN A 59 5.11 18.92 4.40
N ARG A 60 6.10 18.18 3.89
CA ARG A 60 7.28 18.77 3.25
C ARG A 60 6.96 19.43 1.92
N VAL A 61 6.14 18.77 1.12
CA VAL A 61 5.72 19.25 -0.22
C VAL A 61 4.95 20.57 -0.12
N HIS A 62 4.08 20.70 0.90
CA HIS A 62 3.24 21.88 1.09
C HIS A 62 3.84 22.92 2.06
N ALA A 63 5.02 22.66 2.62
CA ALA A 63 5.72 23.65 3.43
C ALA A 63 6.12 24.88 2.61
N PRO A 64 6.22 26.05 3.22
CA PRO A 64 6.83 27.20 2.56
C PRO A 64 8.22 26.86 2.01
N ALA A 65 8.48 27.25 0.78
CA ALA A 65 9.76 26.95 0.14
C ALA A 65 10.92 27.61 0.91
N GLN A 66 12.00 26.89 1.06
CA GLN A 66 13.22 27.33 1.75
C GLN A 66 14.40 27.30 0.79
N PRO A 67 15.44 28.11 0.99
CA PRO A 67 16.67 28.00 0.20
C PRO A 67 17.21 26.58 0.20
N ILE A 68 17.75 26.13 -0.94
CA ILE A 68 18.43 24.83 -1.01
C ILE A 68 19.56 24.72 0.01
N PRO A 69 19.92 23.48 0.46
CA PRO A 69 21.06 23.28 1.34
C PRO A 69 22.34 23.95 0.81
N SER A 70 23.07 24.64 1.71
CA SER A 70 24.36 25.24 1.38
C SER A 70 25.42 24.19 1.08
N PRO A 71 26.47 24.49 0.31
CA PRO A 71 27.54 23.54 0.01
C PRO A 71 28.15 22.87 1.24
N ALA A 72 28.26 23.58 2.34
CA ALA A 72 28.80 23.06 3.62
C ALA A 72 27.89 21.95 4.20
N SER A 73 26.58 21.97 3.91
CA SER A 73 25.62 20.98 4.39
C SER A 73 25.38 19.80 3.44
N TRP A 74 25.90 19.83 2.21
CA TRP A 74 25.68 18.76 1.23
C TRP A 74 26.02 17.34 1.71
N PRO A 75 27.11 17.13 2.49
CA PRO A 75 27.42 15.79 3.00
C PRO A 75 26.36 15.22 3.97
N ALA A 76 25.53 16.07 4.57
CA ALA A 76 24.47 15.68 5.49
C ALA A 76 23.11 15.49 4.81
N VAL A 77 22.98 15.88 3.54
CA VAL A 77 21.73 15.72 2.78
C VAL A 77 21.39 14.25 2.59
N SER A 78 20.18 13.87 2.92
CA SER A 78 19.73 12.48 2.85
C SER A 78 18.26 12.37 2.44
N ALA A 79 17.88 11.20 1.90
CA ALA A 79 16.48 10.93 1.57
C ALA A 79 15.55 11.04 2.79
N ALA A 80 16.03 10.65 3.97
CA ALA A 80 15.23 10.69 5.19
C ALA A 80 14.88 12.11 5.64
N SER A 81 15.82 13.06 5.51
CA SER A 81 15.66 14.45 5.96
C SER A 81 15.18 15.39 4.85
N ASP A 82 15.64 15.18 3.60
CA ASP A 82 15.57 16.21 2.57
C ASP A 82 14.73 15.86 1.34
N GLU A 83 14.46 14.56 1.09
CA GLU A 83 13.62 14.16 -0.05
C GLU A 83 12.25 14.84 0.02
N TYR A 84 11.83 15.44 -1.10
CA TYR A 84 10.58 16.21 -1.25
C TYR A 84 10.48 17.49 -0.40
N ARG A 85 11.60 18.05 0.10
CA ARG A 85 11.56 19.40 0.67
C ARG A 85 11.23 20.41 -0.42
N HIS A 86 10.31 21.32 -0.10
CA HIS A 86 10.00 22.45 -0.98
C HIS A 86 11.10 23.49 -0.85
N VAL A 87 11.76 23.80 -1.95
CA VAL A 87 12.98 24.62 -1.96
C VAL A 87 12.95 25.69 -3.02
N THR A 88 13.73 26.77 -2.79
CA THR A 88 14.02 27.80 -3.78
C THR A 88 15.51 27.83 -4.11
N VAL A 89 15.83 28.14 -5.33
CA VAL A 89 17.19 28.35 -5.81
C VAL A 89 17.23 29.41 -6.91
N ALA A 90 18.14 30.39 -6.78
CA ALA A 90 18.37 31.41 -7.78
C ALA A 90 19.67 31.13 -8.56
N GLY A 91 19.69 31.54 -9.82
CA GLY A 91 20.85 31.38 -10.67
C GLY A 91 20.54 31.50 -12.15
N ARG A 92 21.52 31.15 -12.99
CA ARG A 92 21.42 31.22 -14.44
C ARG A 92 21.56 29.83 -15.06
N PHE A 93 20.65 29.48 -15.95
CA PHE A 93 20.71 28.21 -16.65
C PHE A 93 21.90 28.10 -17.60
N LEU A 94 22.50 26.90 -17.66
CA LEU A 94 23.48 26.48 -18.64
C LEU A 94 22.79 25.62 -19.70
N HIS A 95 22.06 26.24 -20.61
CA HIS A 95 21.23 25.54 -21.60
C HIS A 95 22.04 24.66 -22.57
N ASP A 96 23.28 25.02 -22.84
CA ASP A 96 24.23 24.26 -23.67
C ASP A 96 24.63 22.90 -23.04
N ARG A 97 24.36 22.72 -21.71
CA ARG A 97 24.70 21.52 -20.93
C ARG A 97 23.47 20.74 -20.49
N GLU A 98 22.35 20.98 -21.12
CA GLU A 98 21.11 20.25 -20.90
C GLU A 98 21.25 18.75 -21.10
N THR A 99 20.55 17.96 -20.31
CA THR A 99 20.48 16.51 -20.42
C THR A 99 19.03 16.04 -20.47
N LEU A 100 18.71 15.21 -21.45
CA LEU A 100 17.39 14.61 -21.61
C LEU A 100 17.38 13.20 -21.05
N VAL A 101 16.53 12.96 -20.06
CA VAL A 101 16.35 11.65 -19.42
C VAL A 101 15.02 11.05 -19.89
N GLN A 102 15.03 9.82 -20.40
CA GLN A 102 13.79 9.16 -20.84
C GLN A 102 12.76 9.11 -19.72
N ALA A 103 11.53 9.43 -20.06
CA ALA A 103 10.41 9.49 -19.14
C ALA A 103 9.15 8.89 -19.75
N VAL A 104 8.30 8.37 -18.87
CA VAL A 104 6.90 8.02 -19.18
C VAL A 104 6.04 8.69 -18.12
N THR A 105 5.19 9.60 -18.53
CA THR A 105 4.30 10.39 -17.65
C THR A 105 2.84 10.19 -18.05
N GLU A 106 1.92 10.87 -17.41
CA GLU A 106 0.50 10.92 -17.83
C GLU A 106 0.35 11.57 -19.21
N GLU A 107 1.32 12.39 -19.64
CA GLU A 107 1.40 12.99 -20.98
C GLU A 107 1.97 12.01 -22.03
N GLY A 108 2.28 10.79 -21.65
CA GLY A 108 2.85 9.77 -22.51
C GLY A 108 4.36 9.61 -22.41
N PRO A 109 5.01 8.93 -23.39
CA PRO A 109 6.45 8.79 -23.46
C PRO A 109 7.13 10.09 -23.91
N GLY A 110 8.30 10.39 -23.35
CA GLY A 110 9.08 11.58 -23.70
C GLY A 110 10.35 11.69 -22.86
N TYR A 111 10.66 12.91 -22.42
CA TYR A 111 11.92 13.19 -21.72
C TYR A 111 11.73 14.20 -20.60
N TRP A 112 12.40 13.95 -19.47
CA TRP A 112 12.70 14.99 -18.49
C TRP A 112 13.87 15.85 -18.98
N VAL A 113 13.75 17.15 -18.82
CA VAL A 113 14.76 18.14 -19.22
C VAL A 113 15.54 18.57 -17.97
N LEU A 114 16.73 18.00 -17.78
CA LEU A 114 17.64 18.40 -16.70
C LEU A 114 18.63 19.43 -17.21
N THR A 115 18.53 20.65 -16.68
CA THR A 115 19.41 21.77 -17.05
C THR A 115 20.20 22.21 -15.81
N PRO A 116 21.53 22.32 -15.87
CA PRO A 116 22.31 22.88 -14.77
C PRO A 116 21.96 24.34 -14.55
N LEU A 117 21.79 24.74 -13.31
CA LEU A 117 21.64 26.11 -12.86
C LEU A 117 22.92 26.54 -12.13
N LYS A 118 23.64 27.54 -12.65
CA LYS A 118 24.82 28.13 -12.01
C LYS A 118 24.37 29.22 -11.07
N ARG A 119 24.77 29.13 -9.81
CA ARG A 119 24.49 30.06 -8.73
C ARG A 119 25.58 31.13 -8.64
N ASP A 120 25.31 32.20 -7.92
CA ASP A 120 26.26 33.30 -7.74
C ASP A 120 27.50 32.90 -6.94
N ASP A 121 27.36 31.90 -6.05
CA ASP A 121 28.49 31.32 -5.29
C ASP A 121 29.39 30.41 -6.16
N GLY A 122 29.11 30.29 -7.45
CA GLY A 122 29.83 29.45 -8.40
C GLY A 122 29.40 27.98 -8.41
N THR A 123 28.65 27.50 -7.41
CA THR A 123 28.14 26.16 -7.37
C THR A 123 27.02 25.94 -8.39
N GLN A 124 26.74 24.67 -8.67
CA GLN A 124 25.73 24.28 -9.65
C GLN A 124 24.74 23.31 -9.06
N VAL A 125 23.50 23.37 -9.52
CA VAL A 125 22.47 22.38 -9.17
C VAL A 125 21.72 21.99 -10.45
N LEU A 126 21.42 20.69 -10.61
CA LEU A 126 20.60 20.23 -11.71
C LEU A 126 19.12 20.54 -11.42
N ILE A 127 18.47 21.19 -12.37
CA ILE A 127 17.03 21.46 -12.32
C ILE A 127 16.34 20.59 -13.36
N ASN A 128 15.44 19.73 -12.90
CA ASN A 128 14.49 19.09 -13.79
C ASN A 128 13.39 20.11 -14.11
N ARG A 129 13.50 20.71 -15.27
CA ARG A 129 12.59 21.76 -15.73
C ARG A 129 11.21 21.23 -16.11
N GLY A 130 11.08 19.91 -16.24
CA GLY A 130 9.83 19.26 -16.59
C GLY A 130 9.93 18.34 -17.79
N PHE A 131 8.78 17.93 -18.28
CA PHE A 131 8.60 16.97 -19.35
C PHE A 131 8.51 17.64 -20.72
N VAL A 132 9.07 16.97 -21.73
CA VAL A 132 8.85 17.30 -23.13
C VAL A 132 8.51 16.03 -23.92
N PRO A 133 7.53 16.10 -24.83
CA PRO A 133 7.23 14.99 -25.72
C PRO A 133 8.34 14.80 -26.77
N PRO A 134 8.39 13.66 -27.48
CA PRO A 134 9.44 13.35 -28.45
C PRO A 134 9.62 14.41 -29.55
N GLU A 135 8.55 15.06 -29.99
CA GLU A 135 8.52 16.08 -31.03
C GLU A 135 9.24 17.36 -30.59
N ARG A 136 9.33 17.59 -29.27
CA ARG A 136 10.00 18.73 -28.65
C ARG A 136 11.32 18.37 -28.00
N ARG A 137 11.92 17.26 -28.40
CA ARG A 137 13.22 16.80 -27.91
C ARG A 137 14.33 17.80 -28.17
N GLU A 138 14.39 18.36 -29.39
CA GLU A 138 15.44 19.28 -29.79
C GLU A 138 15.30 20.65 -29.09
N ALA A 139 16.39 21.13 -28.48
CA ALA A 139 16.36 22.41 -27.74
C ALA A 139 15.92 23.62 -28.64
N SER A 140 16.20 23.53 -29.94
CA SER A 140 15.79 24.54 -30.92
C SER A 140 14.27 24.71 -31.02
N THR A 141 13.50 23.65 -30.73
CA THR A 141 12.02 23.67 -30.76
C THR A 141 11.41 24.31 -29.51
N ARG A 142 12.23 24.66 -28.51
CA ARG A 142 11.83 25.14 -27.18
C ARG A 142 12.54 26.44 -26.79
N ARG A 143 13.10 27.19 -27.74
CA ARG A 143 13.91 28.38 -27.46
C ARG A 143 13.18 29.41 -26.62
N ASN A 144 11.90 29.66 -26.90
CA ASN A 144 11.09 30.62 -26.18
C ASN A 144 10.88 30.28 -24.69
N GLY A 145 11.09 29.03 -24.32
CA GLY A 145 11.04 28.58 -22.92
C GLY A 145 12.40 28.55 -22.21
N ASN A 146 13.47 29.11 -22.82
CA ASN A 146 14.81 29.09 -22.25
C ASN A 146 15.22 30.54 -21.85
N PRO A 147 15.03 30.94 -20.57
CA PRO A 147 15.42 32.24 -20.09
C PRO A 147 16.96 32.39 -20.06
N ASP A 148 17.48 33.48 -20.64
CA ASP A 148 18.92 33.84 -20.59
C ASP A 148 19.27 34.64 -19.34
N SER A 149 18.26 35.20 -18.67
CA SER A 149 18.42 36.00 -17.43
C SER A 149 18.56 35.06 -16.21
N GLU A 150 18.94 35.67 -15.11
CA GLU A 150 18.82 35.05 -13.81
C GLU A 150 17.37 34.73 -13.50
N VAL A 151 17.14 33.53 -12.91
CA VAL A 151 15.81 33.04 -12.55
C VAL A 151 15.83 32.56 -11.10
N GLU A 152 14.68 32.64 -10.47
CA GLU A 152 14.40 31.96 -9.20
C GLU A 152 13.48 30.74 -9.46
N ILE A 153 13.95 29.60 -9.10
CA ILE A 153 13.22 28.33 -9.28
C ILE A 153 12.70 27.86 -7.94
N THR A 154 11.41 27.56 -7.89
CA THR A 154 10.78 26.86 -6.77
C THR A 154 10.47 25.42 -7.19
N GLY A 155 10.66 24.47 -6.28
CA GLY A 155 10.41 23.07 -6.60
C GLY A 155 10.77 22.13 -5.47
N LEU A 156 10.74 20.82 -5.75
CA LEU A 156 11.00 19.77 -4.78
C LEU A 156 12.42 19.25 -4.88
N LEU A 157 13.15 19.24 -3.76
CA LEU A 157 14.46 18.61 -3.68
C LEU A 157 14.33 17.11 -3.85
N ARG A 158 15.13 16.53 -4.75
CA ARG A 158 15.13 15.12 -5.08
C ARG A 158 16.53 14.53 -4.98
N MET A 159 16.61 13.35 -4.42
CA MET A 159 17.87 12.63 -4.34
C MET A 159 18.26 12.08 -5.72
N THR A 160 19.58 11.99 -5.95
CA THR A 160 20.13 11.38 -7.17
C THR A 160 19.62 9.96 -7.39
N GLU A 161 19.40 9.59 -8.64
CA GLU A 161 18.95 8.25 -9.05
C GLU A 161 20.08 7.53 -9.80
N PRO A 162 21.05 6.90 -9.10
CA PRO A 162 22.23 6.34 -9.72
C PRO A 162 21.92 5.08 -10.55
N LYS A 163 22.78 4.78 -11.52
CA LYS A 163 22.87 3.53 -12.31
C LYS A 163 21.85 3.33 -13.44
N GLY A 164 20.82 4.14 -13.57
CA GLY A 164 19.84 3.98 -14.65
C GLY A 164 18.47 3.50 -14.14
N GLY A 165 17.57 3.17 -15.07
CA GLY A 165 16.22 2.71 -14.79
C GLY A 165 16.12 1.18 -14.66
N PHE A 166 14.87 0.69 -14.54
CA PHE A 166 14.62 -0.76 -14.49
C PHE A 166 15.13 -1.46 -15.76
N LEU A 167 16.07 -2.40 -15.60
CA LEU A 167 16.72 -3.18 -16.68
C LEU A 167 17.46 -2.34 -17.74
N ARG A 168 17.76 -1.08 -17.48
CA ARG A 168 18.45 -0.18 -18.41
C ARG A 168 19.48 0.66 -17.67
N ASN A 169 20.72 0.65 -18.10
CA ASN A 169 21.79 1.49 -17.56
C ASN A 169 21.87 2.80 -18.35
N ASN A 170 22.29 3.87 -17.68
CA ASN A 170 22.70 5.09 -18.36
C ASN A 170 23.90 4.81 -19.27
N VAL A 171 23.89 5.39 -20.45
CA VAL A 171 25.01 5.28 -21.44
C VAL A 171 25.48 6.68 -21.81
N PRO A 172 26.30 7.34 -20.95
CA PRO A 172 26.73 8.72 -21.15
C PRO A 172 27.42 8.98 -22.49
N GLN A 173 28.22 8.04 -22.99
CA GLN A 173 28.94 8.12 -24.26
C GLN A 173 28.01 8.30 -25.48
N HIS A 174 26.78 7.82 -25.35
CA HIS A 174 25.76 7.93 -26.39
C HIS A 174 24.65 8.93 -26.02
N ASN A 175 24.85 9.73 -24.97
CA ASN A 175 23.87 10.66 -24.43
C ASN A 175 22.49 10.03 -24.21
N ARG A 176 22.46 8.76 -23.72
CA ARG A 176 21.24 8.01 -23.39
C ARG A 176 21.10 7.85 -21.89
N TRP A 177 20.04 8.43 -21.35
CA TRP A 177 19.78 8.53 -19.93
C TRP A 177 18.42 7.92 -19.60
N TYR A 178 18.38 7.09 -18.59
CA TYR A 178 17.17 6.39 -18.09
C TYR A 178 16.88 6.71 -16.62
N SER A 179 17.78 7.45 -15.95
CA SER A 179 17.61 7.92 -14.59
C SER A 179 18.34 9.25 -14.42
N ARG A 180 17.94 9.99 -13.40
CA ARG A 180 18.48 11.31 -13.07
C ARG A 180 19.70 11.17 -12.15
N ASP A 181 20.76 10.55 -12.68
CA ASP A 181 22.03 10.32 -11.99
C ASP A 181 22.87 11.61 -12.04
N VAL A 182 22.82 12.38 -10.96
CA VAL A 182 23.48 13.69 -10.86
C VAL A 182 24.97 13.57 -11.11
N ALA A 183 25.66 12.62 -10.50
CA ALA A 183 27.10 12.48 -10.64
C ALA A 183 27.53 12.10 -12.06
N ALA A 184 26.80 11.15 -12.68
CA ALA A 184 27.09 10.74 -14.06
C ALA A 184 26.79 11.85 -15.06
N ILE A 185 25.68 12.62 -14.86
CA ILE A 185 25.34 13.76 -15.72
C ILE A 185 26.39 14.87 -15.56
N ALA A 186 26.78 15.21 -14.33
CA ALA A 186 27.79 16.21 -14.06
C ALA A 186 29.11 15.86 -14.75
N ALA A 187 29.59 14.63 -14.63
CA ALA A 187 30.80 14.17 -15.31
C ALA A 187 30.68 14.26 -16.83
N ALA A 188 29.56 13.80 -17.41
CA ALA A 188 29.34 13.82 -18.86
C ALA A 188 29.22 15.24 -19.44
N ARG A 189 28.78 16.21 -18.63
CA ARG A 189 28.61 17.63 -19.04
C ARG A 189 29.79 18.52 -18.63
N GLY A 190 30.81 17.97 -17.97
CA GLY A 190 31.97 18.74 -17.49
C GLY A 190 31.57 19.80 -16.47
N LEU A 191 30.65 19.46 -15.57
CA LEU A 191 30.20 20.34 -14.48
C LEU A 191 31.10 20.12 -13.25
N HIS A 192 31.30 21.19 -12.50
CA HIS A 192 32.10 21.19 -11.27
C HIS A 192 31.27 21.77 -10.12
N ASP A 193 31.60 21.42 -8.90
CA ASP A 193 30.92 21.91 -7.69
C ASP A 193 29.38 21.75 -7.75
N VAL A 194 28.94 20.55 -8.14
CA VAL A 194 27.52 20.21 -8.32
C VAL A 194 26.93 19.66 -7.05
N ALA A 195 25.76 20.17 -6.65
CA ALA A 195 24.99 19.65 -5.54
C ALA A 195 24.68 18.15 -5.74
N PRO A 196 24.74 17.28 -4.70
CA PRO A 196 24.50 15.84 -4.81
C PRO A 196 23.03 15.47 -4.98
N PHE A 197 22.19 16.44 -5.22
CA PHE A 197 20.76 16.32 -5.42
C PHE A 197 20.33 17.18 -6.64
N PHE A 198 19.10 17.02 -7.06
CA PHE A 198 18.50 17.90 -8.08
C PHE A 198 17.19 18.49 -7.57
N VAL A 199 16.61 19.43 -8.30
CA VAL A 199 15.32 20.04 -7.97
C VAL A 199 14.34 19.76 -9.11
N ASP A 200 13.21 19.16 -8.78
CA ASP A 200 12.05 19.04 -9.68
C ASP A 200 11.29 20.38 -9.62
N ALA A 201 11.33 21.15 -10.69
CA ALA A 201 10.69 22.47 -10.75
C ALA A 201 9.16 22.36 -10.67
N ASP A 202 8.55 23.25 -9.91
CA ASP A 202 7.10 23.38 -9.83
C ASP A 202 6.51 23.88 -11.15
N ALA A 203 5.22 23.61 -11.35
CA ALA A 203 4.51 24.18 -12.49
C ALA A 203 4.58 25.71 -12.47
N GLY A 204 5.05 26.30 -13.57
CA GLY A 204 5.13 27.74 -13.72
C GLY A 204 6.31 28.44 -13.02
N SER A 205 7.13 27.74 -12.21
CA SER A 205 8.25 28.33 -11.49
C SER A 205 9.38 28.89 -12.39
N GLN A 206 9.39 28.51 -13.66
CA GLN A 206 10.48 28.86 -14.60
C GLN A 206 10.23 30.14 -15.39
N THR A 207 9.11 30.82 -15.12
CA THR A 207 8.70 31.94 -15.96
C THR A 207 8.07 33.06 -15.18
N ALA A 208 8.70 34.17 -15.27
CA ALA A 208 8.11 35.42 -14.82
C ALA A 208 6.97 35.90 -15.73
N GLN A 209 6.79 35.38 -16.96
CA GLN A 209 5.83 35.93 -17.92
C GLN A 209 5.38 34.92 -18.99
N GLY A 210 4.10 34.56 -18.98
CA GLY A 210 3.33 34.09 -20.13
C GLY A 210 3.28 32.58 -20.42
N PRO A 211 2.39 32.14 -21.34
CA PRO A 211 2.25 30.74 -21.75
C PRO A 211 3.50 30.29 -22.49
N ILE A 212 4.07 29.19 -21.99
CA ILE A 212 5.43 28.86 -22.31
C ILE A 212 5.47 27.64 -23.21
N GLU A 213 6.22 27.78 -24.26
CA GLU A 213 6.66 26.67 -25.10
C GLU A 213 7.81 25.87 -24.49
N GLY A 214 7.99 25.92 -23.17
CA GLY A 214 9.03 25.23 -22.40
C GLY A 214 8.64 23.80 -21.96
N PRO A 215 9.48 23.15 -21.17
CA PRO A 215 9.15 21.89 -20.51
C PRO A 215 7.98 22.05 -19.53
N ILE A 216 7.15 21.04 -19.40
CA ILE A 216 5.99 21.02 -18.50
C ILE A 216 6.48 20.62 -17.10
N GLY A 217 6.57 21.60 -16.19
CA GLY A 217 6.93 21.38 -14.79
C GLY A 217 5.77 20.85 -13.95
N GLY A 218 6.05 20.51 -12.68
CA GLY A 218 5.01 20.08 -11.72
C GLY A 218 4.48 18.66 -11.91
N LEU A 219 5.07 17.87 -12.80
CA LEU A 219 4.65 16.48 -13.04
C LEU A 219 5.28 15.46 -12.09
N THR A 220 5.81 15.91 -10.96
CA THR A 220 6.34 15.01 -9.93
C THR A 220 5.21 14.26 -9.29
N VAL A 221 5.08 12.96 -9.63
CA VAL A 221 4.03 12.10 -9.07
C VAL A 221 4.48 11.57 -7.72
N ILE A 222 3.86 12.08 -6.65
CA ILE A 222 4.06 11.61 -5.28
C ILE A 222 2.89 10.68 -4.93
N ARG A 223 2.91 9.44 -5.45
CA ARG A 223 1.88 8.45 -5.15
C ARG A 223 2.48 7.30 -4.37
N PHE A 224 1.95 7.07 -3.17
CA PHE A 224 2.32 5.93 -2.34
C PHE A 224 1.15 4.94 -2.30
N PRO A 225 1.09 3.92 -3.18
CA PRO A 225 0.02 2.93 -3.14
C PRO A 225 -0.02 2.25 -1.77
N ASN A 226 -1.19 2.23 -1.12
CA ASN A 226 -1.36 1.69 0.23
C ASN A 226 -2.52 0.69 0.26
N ASN A 227 -2.24 -0.56 -0.08
CA ASN A 227 -3.22 -1.64 -0.13
C ASN A 227 -3.24 -2.50 1.16
N HIS A 228 -2.50 -2.09 2.21
CA HIS A 228 -2.34 -2.88 3.42
C HIS A 228 -3.66 -3.17 4.13
N LEU A 229 -4.65 -2.27 4.09
CA LEU A 229 -5.96 -2.49 4.68
C LEU A 229 -6.71 -3.66 4.02
N ILE A 230 -6.68 -3.73 2.69
CA ILE A 230 -7.34 -4.82 1.95
C ILE A 230 -6.70 -6.16 2.31
N TYR A 231 -5.37 -6.21 2.38
CA TYR A 231 -4.67 -7.42 2.81
C TYR A 231 -4.96 -7.79 4.27
N ALA A 232 -5.02 -6.83 5.18
CA ALA A 232 -5.40 -7.09 6.58
C ALA A 232 -6.80 -7.72 6.66
N LEU A 233 -7.78 -7.14 5.96
CA LEU A 233 -9.15 -7.67 5.91
C LEU A 233 -9.18 -9.09 5.33
N THR A 234 -8.38 -9.37 4.30
CA THR A 234 -8.28 -10.71 3.71
C THR A 234 -7.75 -11.72 4.73
N TRP A 235 -6.68 -11.39 5.46
CA TRP A 235 -6.10 -12.28 6.47
C TRP A 235 -7.06 -12.54 7.62
N PHE A 236 -7.75 -11.51 8.13
CA PHE A 236 -8.76 -11.71 9.19
C PHE A 236 -9.98 -12.48 8.70
N ALA A 237 -10.44 -12.29 7.46
CA ALA A 237 -11.53 -13.09 6.89
C ALA A 237 -11.16 -14.55 6.78
N LEU A 238 -9.94 -14.87 6.35
CA LEU A 238 -9.43 -16.25 6.31
C LEU A 238 -9.33 -16.84 7.72
N ALA A 239 -8.85 -16.07 8.70
CA ALA A 239 -8.80 -16.49 10.10
C ALA A 239 -10.20 -16.78 10.64
N PHE A 240 -11.17 -15.92 10.36
CA PHE A 240 -12.56 -16.08 10.78
C PHE A 240 -13.20 -17.33 10.17
N MET A 241 -12.99 -17.59 8.87
CA MET A 241 -13.47 -18.81 8.21
C MET A 241 -12.85 -20.06 8.84
N LEU A 242 -11.56 -20.03 9.13
CA LEU A 242 -10.86 -21.16 9.79
C LEU A 242 -11.39 -21.38 11.21
N ALA A 243 -11.59 -20.29 11.97
CA ALA A 243 -12.20 -20.35 13.31
C ALA A 243 -13.60 -20.95 13.27
N GLY A 244 -14.45 -20.51 12.31
CA GLY A 244 -15.78 -21.07 12.11
C GLY A 244 -15.76 -22.57 11.80
N LYS A 245 -14.84 -23.02 10.94
CA LYS A 245 -14.65 -24.44 10.66
C LYS A 245 -14.21 -25.21 11.91
N LEU A 246 -13.27 -24.69 12.68
CA LEU A 246 -12.82 -25.28 13.94
C LEU A 246 -13.97 -25.38 14.94
N PHE A 247 -14.77 -24.31 15.09
CA PHE A 247 -15.93 -24.28 15.96
C PHE A 247 -16.97 -25.34 15.60
N VAL A 248 -17.32 -25.51 14.33
CA VAL A 248 -18.23 -26.55 13.85
C VAL A 248 -17.66 -27.94 14.10
N THR A 249 -16.36 -28.14 13.89
CA THR A 249 -15.70 -29.43 14.05
C THR A 249 -15.60 -29.85 15.52
N PHE A 250 -15.28 -28.93 16.42
CA PHE A 250 -15.07 -29.21 17.85
C PHE A 250 -16.29 -28.87 18.69
N GLY A 251 -17.05 -27.81 18.40
CA GLY A 251 -18.20 -27.34 19.16
C GLY A 251 -19.40 -28.28 19.05
N GLY A 252 -19.60 -28.98 17.93
CA GLY A 252 -20.65 -29.95 17.75
C GLY A 252 -20.58 -31.14 18.71
N GLY A 253 -19.41 -31.41 19.32
CA GLY A 253 -19.21 -32.41 20.35
C GLY A 253 -19.61 -31.99 21.77
N LEU A 254 -19.45 -30.71 22.09
CA LEU A 254 -19.80 -30.14 23.41
C LEU A 254 -21.32 -29.98 23.59
N PHE A 255 -22.02 -29.48 22.56
CA PHE A 255 -23.48 -29.33 22.60
C PHE A 255 -24.24 -30.68 22.65
N ARG A 256 -23.64 -31.78 22.22
CA ARG A 256 -24.23 -33.12 22.30
C ARG A 256 -24.11 -33.76 23.69
N ARG A 257 -23.14 -33.35 24.51
CA ARG A 257 -22.97 -33.91 25.88
C ARG A 257 -23.95 -33.32 26.89
N GLY A 258 -24.54 -32.16 26.66
CA GLY A 258 -25.49 -31.50 27.58
C GLY A 258 -26.93 -32.00 27.50
N ARG A 259 -27.27 -32.96 26.60
CA ARG A 259 -28.67 -33.38 26.37
C ARG A 259 -28.99 -34.78 26.92
N PHE A 260 -28.15 -35.35 27.75
CA PHE A 260 -28.40 -36.64 28.41
C PHE A 260 -28.28 -36.52 29.91
N VAL A 261 -29.22 -35.87 30.57
CA VAL A 261 -29.61 -36.18 31.98
C VAL A 261 -30.98 -35.53 32.20
N HIS A 262 -32.04 -36.18 31.81
CA HIS A 262 -33.31 -36.18 32.49
C HIS A 262 -34.11 -37.40 31.98
N GLU A 263 -33.83 -38.54 32.57
CA GLU A 263 -34.71 -39.68 32.54
C GLU A 263 -35.56 -39.62 33.81
N PRO A 264 -36.89 -39.47 33.75
CA PRO A 264 -37.70 -39.61 34.92
C PRO A 264 -37.77 -41.09 35.27
N ALA A 265 -37.30 -41.40 36.46
CA ALA A 265 -37.43 -42.75 37.06
C ALA A 265 -38.91 -43.13 37.11
N GLY A 266 -39.26 -44.15 36.34
CA GLY A 266 -40.52 -44.84 36.43
C GLY A 266 -40.58 -45.61 37.73
N GLY A 267 -41.51 -45.21 38.56
CA GLY A 267 -41.96 -46.04 39.72
C GLY A 267 -43.01 -47.01 39.24
N SER A 268 -42.68 -48.29 39.24
CA SER A 268 -43.63 -49.44 39.33
C SER A 268 -44.02 -49.64 40.79
N ASP A 269 -45.27 -49.94 41.03
CA ASP A 269 -45.80 -51.06 41.80
C ASP A 269 -47.24 -50.77 42.15
N ALA A 270 -48.12 -51.59 41.64
CA ALA A 270 -48.64 -52.85 42.15
C ALA A 270 -49.63 -52.70 43.30
N ALA A 271 -50.83 -53.03 42.91
CA ALA A 271 -51.77 -53.90 43.56
C ALA A 271 -52.18 -53.67 45.03
N ALA A 272 -53.44 -53.51 45.18
CA ALA A 272 -54.32 -54.39 46.02
C ALA A 272 -55.40 -53.64 46.75
N ARG A 273 -56.62 -53.92 46.30
CA ARG A 273 -57.79 -54.37 47.13
C ARG A 273 -58.43 -53.45 48.15
N ARG A 274 -59.74 -53.35 47.85
CA ARG A 274 -60.88 -53.51 48.75
C ARG A 274 -61.53 -52.26 49.39
N THR A 275 -62.79 -52.18 48.95
CA THR A 275 -64.04 -52.14 49.74
C THR A 275 -64.33 -50.93 50.61
N GLY A 276 -65.56 -50.53 50.41
CA GLY A 276 -66.38 -49.91 51.44
C GLY A 276 -66.74 -48.50 51.26
N SER A 277 -67.90 -48.28 50.68
CA SER A 277 -69.10 -47.88 51.36
C SER A 277 -69.17 -46.47 51.90
N ASP A 278 -70.18 -45.85 51.39
CA ASP A 278 -71.10 -44.95 52.08
C ASP A 278 -70.74 -43.41 52.19
N ALA A 279 -71.67 -42.84 51.60
CA ALA A 279 -72.57 -41.80 52.14
C ALA A 279 -72.06 -40.40 52.49
N GLY A 280 -72.74 -39.50 51.97
CA GLY A 280 -73.11 -38.34 52.72
C GLY A 280 -72.63 -37.04 52.13
N THR A 281 -73.45 -36.40 51.28
CA THR A 281 -74.33 -35.31 51.64
C THR A 281 -73.61 -33.93 51.76
N ILE A 282 -73.95 -33.08 50.86
CA ILE A 282 -74.52 -31.75 50.99
C ILE A 282 -73.63 -30.54 51.31
N VAL A 283 -73.92 -29.52 50.46
CA VAL A 283 -74.08 -28.06 50.77
C VAL A 283 -72.74 -27.25 50.69
N GLU A 284 -72.68 -26.41 49.80
CA GLU A 284 -73.20 -25.06 49.49
C GLU A 284 -72.31 -23.93 49.99
N GLN A 285 -72.08 -23.05 49.05
CA GLN A 285 -71.88 -21.59 49.17
C GLN A 285 -70.61 -21.07 49.92
N THR A 286 -69.87 -20.25 49.36
CA THR A 286 -70.06 -18.94 48.71
C THR A 286 -68.91 -18.60 47.79
#